data_f73d5763dedfc70e4fb1e2d534902e40
#
_entry.id   f73d5763dedfc70e4fb1e2d534902e40
#
_cell.length_a   1.000
_cell.length_b   1.000
_cell.length_c   1.000
_cell.angle_alpha   90.00
_cell.angle_beta   90.00
_cell.angle_gamma   90.00
#
_symmetry.space_group_name_H-M   'P 1'
#
loop_
_entity.id
_entity.type
_entity.pdbx_description
1 polymer ?
#
loop_
_entity_poly.entity_id
_entity_poly.type
_entity_poly.pdbx_seq_one_letter_code
_entity_poly.pdbx_strand_id
1 'polypeptide(L)'
;MNIQNWTFFYPGFEPLACTAPCTMLSVLYENGKIPDPHYGLNERELQYLADRDCAFEAKFTLDPAEMEKEFHELVFHGLDTICHIYLNGTLLDKVQNMHRTHVLYVDDVLAEGENVLRLEFKSPTRYFAREQHRHYLYMNDGDTIPGAAHLRKAMYQSGWDWGPTLPDMGIWRAVELKSYDYDRLAYTTFSQDHHDGVVDVTVQTESVYGREGEIFVTLDGKREKVIDGEATITVENPKLWWVRGFGEQPLYEVLIELVHEGQVIDTQHRRIGLRTLTVSTEKDADKRGSEFAFVINGVKIFSMGANYIPMDNLLSRVTDERIEDHIQWAIDANFNTLRIWGGGYYPEDKFYDLCDEKGIMVWEDFMVACANIWFTDEMKEEFTAEAIDNLNRLNHHPSLAILCGNNEMEDMIINAGAQNTEHVRHDYIHLYEILLPEVCKRYAPDTFYWPSSPSSGGGFDDPGNHARGDTHYWTVWHGGVPFTTYRQMHFRRSEERRVGKECRSRWSPYH
;
A
#
# COMPACT_ATOMS: atom_id res chain seq x y z
N MET A 1 2.69 24.19 0.33
CA MET A 1 3.94 24.39 1.14
C MET A 1 4.24 23.10 1.89
N ASN A 2 5.48 22.58 1.83
CA ASN A 2 5.88 21.40 2.61
C ASN A 2 6.40 21.82 4.00
N ILE A 3 5.87 21.22 5.07
CA ILE A 3 6.22 21.50 6.47
C ILE A 3 7.30 20.49 6.90
N GLN A 4 8.58 20.90 6.78
CA GLN A 4 9.72 20.00 6.96
C GLN A 4 10.39 20.09 8.32
N ASN A 5 10.47 21.28 8.92
CA ASN A 5 11.25 21.50 10.14
C ASN A 5 10.37 21.36 11.38
N TRP A 6 10.76 20.42 12.26
CA TRP A 6 10.01 20.06 13.45
C TRP A 6 10.88 20.09 14.70
N THR A 7 10.23 20.27 15.83
CA THR A 7 10.81 20.06 17.17
C THR A 7 10.12 18.85 17.79
N PHE A 8 10.90 17.86 18.15
CA PHE A 8 10.44 16.62 18.78
C PHE A 8 10.51 16.73 20.30
N PHE A 9 9.46 16.26 20.97
CA PHE A 9 9.33 16.23 22.42
C PHE A 9 9.07 14.81 22.90
N TYR A 10 9.91 14.34 23.80
CA TYR A 10 9.76 13.04 24.45
C TYR A 10 10.11 13.13 25.93
N PRO A 11 9.34 12.49 26.85
CA PRO A 11 9.58 12.55 28.28
C PRO A 11 10.98 12.08 28.69
N GLY A 12 11.75 12.94 29.35
CA GLY A 12 13.10 12.63 29.82
C GLY A 12 14.23 13.10 28.90
N PHE A 13 13.91 13.72 27.75
CA PHE A 13 14.88 14.38 26.88
C PHE A 13 14.54 15.85 26.70
N GLU A 14 15.56 16.67 26.47
CA GLU A 14 15.37 18.02 25.97
C GLU A 14 14.77 18.00 24.55
N PRO A 15 14.02 19.06 24.14
CA PRO A 15 13.49 19.13 22.79
C PRO A 15 14.58 18.97 21.72
N LEU A 16 14.31 18.16 20.70
CA LEU A 16 15.25 17.84 19.63
C LEU A 16 14.74 18.37 18.28
N ALA A 17 15.62 19.01 17.51
CA ALA A 17 15.30 19.38 16.14
C ALA A 17 15.31 18.16 15.22
N CYS A 18 14.35 18.10 14.27
CA CYS A 18 14.29 17.06 13.26
C CYS A 18 13.67 17.57 11.95
N THR A 19 13.82 16.80 10.90
CA THR A 19 13.26 17.09 9.57
C THR A 19 12.37 15.93 9.14
N ALA A 20 11.13 16.24 8.75
CA ALA A 20 10.21 15.21 8.24
C ALA A 20 10.62 14.71 6.84
N PRO A 21 10.46 13.42 6.55
CA PRO A 21 9.92 12.34 7.40
C PRO A 21 10.81 12.01 8.59
N CYS A 22 10.22 11.88 9.78
CA CYS A 22 10.94 11.54 11.01
C CYS A 22 10.01 10.83 12.01
N THR A 23 10.57 9.86 12.73
CA THR A 23 9.85 9.10 13.75
C THR A 23 10.56 9.19 15.10
N MET A 24 9.92 8.79 16.17
CA MET A 24 10.49 8.82 17.51
C MET A 24 11.86 8.14 17.55
N LEU A 25 11.96 6.91 17.06
CA LEU A 25 13.22 6.16 17.10
C LEU A 25 14.29 6.78 16.21
N SER A 26 13.92 7.27 15.01
CA SER A 26 14.88 7.91 14.11
C SER A 26 15.46 9.19 14.73
N VAL A 27 14.61 10.05 15.28
CA VAL A 27 15.05 11.31 15.93
C VAL A 27 15.95 11.04 17.12
N LEU A 28 15.57 10.09 17.99
CA LEU A 28 16.39 9.74 19.15
C LEU A 28 17.74 9.15 18.74
N TYR A 29 17.77 8.29 17.73
CA TYR A 29 19.00 7.68 17.22
C TYR A 29 19.92 8.71 16.56
N GLU A 30 19.42 9.52 15.65
CA GLU A 30 20.19 10.54 14.92
C GLU A 30 20.78 11.61 15.86
N ASN A 31 20.11 11.91 16.96
CA ASN A 31 20.60 12.83 17.98
C ASN A 31 21.48 12.15 19.05
N GLY A 32 21.84 10.86 18.87
CA GLY A 32 22.72 10.13 19.80
C GLY A 32 22.12 9.91 21.20
N LYS A 33 20.79 9.88 21.32
CA LYS A 33 20.08 9.67 22.59
C LYS A 33 19.85 8.20 22.92
N ILE A 34 19.89 7.36 21.90
CA ILE A 34 19.79 5.90 22.00
C ILE A 34 20.89 5.23 21.18
N PRO A 35 21.30 3.99 21.52
CA PRO A 35 22.19 3.20 20.68
C PRO A 35 21.48 2.80 19.37
N ASP A 36 22.26 2.27 18.40
CA ASP A 36 21.69 1.73 17.16
C ASP A 36 20.66 0.63 17.48
N PRO A 37 19.38 0.81 17.14
CA PRO A 37 18.33 -0.17 17.42
C PRO A 37 18.56 -1.54 16.80
N HIS A 38 19.29 -1.61 15.67
CA HIS A 38 19.57 -2.83 14.94
C HIS A 38 20.83 -3.57 15.39
N TYR A 39 21.57 -3.03 16.38
CA TYR A 39 22.79 -3.65 16.84
C TYR A 39 22.56 -4.56 18.06
N GLY A 40 22.88 -5.84 17.90
CA GLY A 40 22.86 -6.82 18.99
C GLY A 40 21.46 -7.03 19.57
N LEU A 41 21.28 -6.73 20.85
CA LEU A 41 20.00 -6.84 21.57
C LEU A 41 19.38 -5.48 21.91
N ASN A 42 19.87 -4.41 21.33
CA ASN A 42 19.39 -3.05 21.63
C ASN A 42 17.88 -2.90 21.40
N GLU A 43 17.31 -3.60 20.42
CA GLU A 43 15.86 -3.59 20.18
C GLU A 43 15.05 -3.90 21.46
N ARG A 44 15.50 -4.88 22.26
CA ARG A 44 14.80 -5.30 23.48
C ARG A 44 14.87 -4.24 24.57
N GLU A 45 15.99 -3.54 24.64
CA GLU A 45 16.22 -2.48 25.62
C GLU A 45 15.50 -1.18 25.24
N LEU A 46 15.10 -1.02 23.96
CA LEU A 46 14.47 0.20 23.45
C LEU A 46 12.94 0.10 23.34
N GLN A 47 12.34 -1.08 23.47
CA GLN A 47 10.88 -1.26 23.32
C GLN A 47 10.07 -0.38 24.28
N TYR A 48 10.56 -0.11 25.50
CA TYR A 48 9.89 0.74 26.48
C TYR A 48 9.63 2.18 25.98
N LEU A 49 10.35 2.62 24.94
CA LEU A 49 10.14 3.94 24.36
C LEU A 49 8.74 4.08 23.77
N ALA A 50 8.21 3.02 23.19
CA ALA A 50 6.86 3.01 22.65
C ALA A 50 5.74 3.02 23.70
N ASP A 51 6.07 2.82 24.99
CA ASP A 51 5.10 2.88 26.08
C ASP A 51 4.73 4.32 26.49
N ARG A 52 5.34 5.32 25.90
CA ARG A 52 5.12 6.73 26.23
C ARG A 52 4.65 7.51 25.01
N ASP A 53 3.86 8.53 25.28
CA ASP A 53 3.45 9.49 24.25
C ASP A 53 4.62 10.40 23.89
N CYS A 54 4.64 10.87 22.63
CA CYS A 54 5.57 11.89 22.16
C CYS A 54 4.83 12.97 21.37
N ALA A 55 5.52 14.05 21.03
CA ALA A 55 4.95 15.09 20.20
C ALA A 55 5.96 15.68 19.24
N PHE A 56 5.45 16.15 18.12
CA PHE A 56 6.19 16.95 17.14
C PHE A 56 5.50 18.31 16.99
N GLU A 57 6.27 19.37 16.89
CA GLU A 57 5.74 20.73 16.72
C GLU A 57 6.50 21.45 15.60
N ALA A 58 5.77 22.03 14.68
CA ALA A 58 6.31 22.86 13.61
C ALA A 58 5.73 24.26 13.68
N LYS A 59 6.56 25.25 13.35
CA LYS A 59 6.15 26.63 13.14
C LYS A 59 6.28 26.99 11.68
N PHE A 60 5.25 27.59 11.13
CA PHE A 60 5.24 28.01 9.75
C PHE A 60 4.47 29.32 9.55
N THR A 61 4.76 30.00 8.46
CA THR A 61 4.06 31.23 8.06
C THR A 61 3.69 31.08 6.59
N LEU A 62 2.46 31.40 6.24
CA LEU A 62 2.03 31.46 4.84
C LEU A 62 2.46 32.77 4.22
N ASP A 63 2.76 32.69 2.92
CA ASP A 63 2.90 33.89 2.09
C ASP A 63 1.53 34.59 2.02
N PRO A 64 1.47 35.95 2.05
CA PRO A 64 0.21 36.66 1.92
C PRO A 64 -0.64 36.24 0.71
N ALA A 65 0.00 35.94 -0.43
CA ALA A 65 -0.70 35.45 -1.62
C ALA A 65 -1.34 34.06 -1.42
N GLU A 66 -0.74 33.21 -0.59
CA GLU A 66 -1.33 31.91 -0.23
C GLU A 66 -2.48 32.09 0.77
N MET A 67 -2.37 33.02 1.70
CA MET A 67 -3.44 33.35 2.65
C MET A 67 -4.69 33.97 2.00
N GLU A 68 -4.56 34.55 0.82
CA GLU A 68 -5.70 35.11 0.07
C GLU A 68 -6.50 34.05 -0.68
N LYS A 69 -5.99 32.79 -0.74
CA LYS A 69 -6.69 31.67 -1.36
C LYS A 69 -7.98 31.31 -0.62
N GLU A 70 -8.94 30.75 -1.35
CA GLU A 70 -10.27 30.44 -0.80
C GLU A 70 -10.25 29.25 0.17
N PHE A 71 -9.34 28.27 -0.05
CA PHE A 71 -9.27 27.02 0.71
C PHE A 71 -7.84 26.70 1.15
N HIS A 72 -7.73 26.21 2.39
CA HIS A 72 -6.48 25.73 2.95
C HIS A 72 -6.69 24.34 3.57
N GLU A 73 -5.86 23.40 3.15
CA GLU A 73 -5.88 22.02 3.65
C GLU A 73 -4.52 21.59 4.19
N LEU A 74 -4.48 21.10 5.41
CA LEU A 74 -3.33 20.32 5.89
C LEU A 74 -3.47 18.89 5.38
N VAL A 75 -2.44 18.42 4.67
CA VAL A 75 -2.37 17.09 4.09
C VAL A 75 -1.25 16.31 4.77
N PHE A 76 -1.61 15.23 5.45
CA PHE A 76 -0.71 14.33 6.13
C PHE A 76 -0.64 13.03 5.33
N HIS A 77 0.42 12.81 4.58
CA HIS A 77 0.58 11.63 3.72
C HIS A 77 0.86 10.35 4.51
N GLY A 78 1.25 10.46 5.78
CA GLY A 78 1.42 9.32 6.67
C GLY A 78 1.78 9.72 8.09
N LEU A 79 0.91 9.38 9.04
CA LEU A 79 1.12 9.53 10.48
C LEU A 79 1.12 8.14 11.14
N ASP A 80 2.20 7.76 11.78
CA ASP A 80 2.34 6.48 12.46
C ASP A 80 2.21 6.65 13.97
N THR A 81 1.08 6.41 14.58
CA THR A 81 -0.20 5.95 14.07
C THR A 81 -1.34 6.72 14.73
N ILE A 82 -1.45 6.64 16.09
CA ILE A 82 -2.50 7.34 16.85
C ILE A 82 -2.04 8.76 17.11
N CYS A 83 -2.59 9.71 16.39
CA CYS A 83 -2.17 11.10 16.45
C CYS A 83 -3.33 12.04 16.74
N HIS A 84 -3.16 12.95 17.70
CA HIS A 84 -4.03 14.10 17.90
C HIS A 84 -3.39 15.32 17.23
N ILE A 85 -4.09 15.94 16.31
CA ILE A 85 -3.60 17.02 15.45
C ILE A 85 -4.15 18.35 15.96
N TYR A 86 -3.25 19.28 16.29
CA TYR A 86 -3.62 20.63 16.77
C TYR A 86 -3.01 21.69 15.87
N LEU A 87 -3.79 22.69 15.50
CA LEU A 87 -3.31 23.92 14.87
C LEU A 87 -3.66 25.11 15.78
N ASN A 88 -2.65 25.92 16.11
CA ASN A 88 -2.79 27.08 16.98
C ASN A 88 -3.49 26.79 18.32
N GLY A 89 -3.25 25.59 18.86
CA GLY A 89 -3.85 25.11 20.11
C GLY A 89 -5.26 24.53 19.98
N THR A 90 -5.89 24.59 18.81
CA THR A 90 -7.19 23.98 18.52
C THR A 90 -7.01 22.55 18.05
N LEU A 91 -7.71 21.60 18.68
CA LEU A 91 -7.76 20.21 18.21
C LEU A 91 -8.53 20.14 16.90
N LEU A 92 -7.88 19.71 15.83
CA LEU A 92 -8.48 19.51 14.52
C LEU A 92 -9.10 18.11 14.39
N ASP A 93 -8.28 17.09 14.70
CA ASP A 93 -8.72 15.69 14.51
C ASP A 93 -7.90 14.72 15.38
N LYS A 94 -8.38 13.46 15.43
CA LYS A 94 -7.72 12.31 16.05
C LYS A 94 -7.71 11.16 15.05
N VAL A 95 -6.53 10.82 14.56
CA VAL A 95 -6.35 9.80 13.54
C VAL A 95 -5.65 8.56 14.11
N GLN A 96 -5.86 7.39 13.50
CA GLN A 96 -5.29 6.11 13.95
C GLN A 96 -5.01 5.12 12.83
N ASN A 97 -4.71 5.61 11.62
CA ASN A 97 -4.35 4.79 10.48
C ASN A 97 -3.12 5.37 9.78
N MET A 98 -2.01 4.60 9.74
CA MET A 98 -0.78 5.06 9.08
C MET A 98 -0.78 4.83 7.57
N HIS A 99 -1.69 4.02 7.06
CA HIS A 99 -1.70 3.55 5.66
C HIS A 99 -2.50 4.45 4.71
N ARG A 100 -3.00 5.59 5.20
CA ARG A 100 -3.79 6.53 4.40
C ARG A 100 -3.34 7.97 4.59
N THR A 101 -3.68 8.81 3.61
CA THR A 101 -3.57 10.25 3.70
C THR A 101 -4.72 10.84 4.53
N HIS A 102 -4.41 11.75 5.44
CA HIS A 102 -5.41 12.53 6.18
C HIS A 102 -5.40 13.96 5.66
N VAL A 103 -6.56 14.47 5.26
CA VAL A 103 -6.74 15.83 4.74
C VAL A 103 -7.68 16.59 5.66
N LEU A 104 -7.23 17.71 6.19
CA LEU A 104 -7.98 18.53 7.13
C LEU A 104 -8.10 19.97 6.62
N TYR A 105 -9.34 20.44 6.51
CA TYR A 105 -9.64 21.82 6.23
C TYR A 105 -9.31 22.72 7.43
N VAL A 106 -8.62 23.84 7.23
CA VAL A 106 -8.03 24.61 8.33
C VAL A 106 -8.31 26.12 8.32
N ASP A 107 -9.12 26.64 7.38
CA ASP A 107 -9.39 28.07 7.25
C ASP A 107 -9.88 28.71 8.54
N ASP A 108 -10.74 28.05 9.30
CA ASP A 108 -11.30 28.58 10.55
C ASP A 108 -10.26 28.75 11.67
N VAL A 109 -9.08 28.13 11.54
CA VAL A 109 -8.06 28.08 12.60
C VAL A 109 -6.72 28.66 12.15
N LEU A 110 -6.52 28.79 10.84
CA LEU A 110 -5.32 29.35 10.25
C LEU A 110 -5.20 30.84 10.57
N ALA A 111 -4.02 31.28 10.98
CA ALA A 111 -3.78 32.68 11.36
C ALA A 111 -2.87 33.39 10.35
N GLU A 112 -3.10 34.68 10.18
CA GLU A 112 -2.09 35.55 9.55
C GLU A 112 -0.82 35.58 10.42
N GLY A 113 0.35 35.33 9.80
CA GLY A 113 1.62 35.29 10.50
C GLY A 113 2.05 33.86 10.92
N GLU A 114 2.65 33.72 12.11
CA GLU A 114 3.15 32.45 12.59
C GLU A 114 2.02 31.53 13.03
N ASN A 115 2.00 30.32 12.46
CA ASN A 115 1.13 29.22 12.87
C ASN A 115 1.95 28.13 13.56
N VAL A 116 1.33 27.45 14.53
CA VAL A 116 1.92 26.34 15.28
C VAL A 116 1.11 25.07 15.05
N LEU A 117 1.70 24.12 14.32
CA LEU A 117 1.14 22.79 14.11
C LEU A 117 1.78 21.83 15.11
N ARG A 118 0.96 21.18 15.95
CA ARG A 118 1.40 20.22 16.95
C ARG A 118 0.72 18.87 16.74
N LEU A 119 1.53 17.82 16.66
CA LEU A 119 1.12 16.42 16.49
C LEU A 119 1.47 15.65 17.76
N GLU A 120 0.46 15.16 18.48
CA GLU A 120 0.64 14.37 19.69
C GLU A 120 0.39 12.90 19.42
N PHE A 121 1.46 12.11 19.37
CA PHE A 121 1.37 10.68 19.17
C PHE A 121 1.16 9.95 20.49
N LYS A 122 0.19 9.04 20.51
CA LYS A 122 -0.15 8.20 21.65
C LYS A 122 0.53 6.85 21.54
N SER A 123 0.96 6.31 22.68
CA SER A 123 1.63 5.02 22.77
C SER A 123 0.86 3.89 22.08
N PRO A 124 1.43 3.25 21.02
CA PRO A 124 0.79 2.12 20.36
C PRO A 124 0.75 0.89 21.27
N THR A 125 1.78 0.63 22.06
CA THR A 125 1.86 -0.55 22.94
C THR A 125 0.84 -0.52 24.07
N ARG A 126 0.57 0.65 24.65
CA ARG A 126 -0.53 0.81 25.63
C ARG A 126 -1.91 0.63 24.98
N TYR A 127 -2.05 1.08 23.75
CA TYR A 127 -3.27 0.86 22.98
C TYR A 127 -3.47 -0.64 22.71
N PHE A 128 -2.45 -1.34 22.20
CA PHE A 128 -2.50 -2.78 21.95
C PHE A 128 -2.92 -3.57 23.21
N ALA A 129 -2.26 -3.32 24.33
CA ALA A 129 -2.55 -4.02 25.59
C ALA A 129 -4.00 -3.78 26.06
N ARG A 130 -4.51 -2.54 25.92
CA ARG A 130 -5.88 -2.19 26.28
C ARG A 130 -6.91 -2.87 25.40
N GLU A 131 -6.75 -2.79 24.08
CA GLU A 131 -7.73 -3.35 23.14
C GLU A 131 -7.69 -4.88 23.13
N GLN A 132 -6.51 -5.49 23.23
CA GLN A 132 -6.37 -6.95 23.34
C GLN A 132 -7.03 -7.49 24.61
N HIS A 133 -6.99 -6.72 25.71
CA HIS A 133 -7.71 -7.09 26.95
C HIS A 133 -9.24 -7.00 26.79
N ARG A 134 -9.72 -6.04 25.99
CA ARG A 134 -11.16 -5.84 25.75
C ARG A 134 -11.74 -6.86 24.78
N HIS A 135 -11.00 -7.13 23.72
CA HIS A 135 -11.38 -8.06 22.68
C HIS A 135 -10.14 -8.79 22.17
N TYR A 136 -10.05 -10.09 22.45
CA TYR A 136 -8.90 -10.87 22.04
C TYR A 136 -8.92 -11.10 20.52
N LEU A 137 -7.86 -10.70 19.83
CA LEU A 137 -7.58 -11.04 18.43
C LEU A 137 -6.38 -11.97 18.37
N TYR A 138 -6.54 -13.05 17.61
CA TYR A 138 -5.40 -13.88 17.24
C TYR A 138 -4.45 -13.09 16.33
N MET A 139 -3.18 -13.20 16.59
CA MET A 139 -2.10 -12.75 15.72
C MET A 139 -1.00 -13.80 15.80
N ASN A 140 -0.21 -13.95 14.73
CA ASN A 140 0.94 -14.84 14.76
C ASN A 140 1.73 -14.61 16.06
N ASP A 141 1.90 -15.67 16.85
CA ASP A 141 2.34 -15.59 18.25
C ASP A 141 3.86 -15.70 18.43
N GLY A 142 4.62 -15.61 17.35
CA GLY A 142 6.08 -15.63 17.42
C GLY A 142 6.65 -14.50 18.28
N ASP A 143 7.35 -13.58 17.65
CA ASP A 143 7.98 -12.44 18.34
C ASP A 143 7.10 -11.16 18.35
N THR A 144 5.80 -11.27 18.04
CA THR A 144 4.91 -10.12 17.89
C THR A 144 4.33 -9.63 19.22
N ILE A 145 4.15 -8.31 19.33
CA ILE A 145 3.45 -7.71 20.48
C ILE A 145 1.95 -7.99 20.35
N PRO A 146 1.31 -8.69 21.32
CA PRO A 146 -0.12 -8.98 21.27
C PRO A 146 -0.98 -7.73 21.16
N GLY A 147 -2.00 -7.77 20.30
CA GLY A 147 -2.95 -6.67 20.12
C GLY A 147 -2.57 -5.68 19.02
N ALA A 148 -1.45 -5.85 18.34
CA ALA A 148 -1.07 -4.99 17.21
C ALA A 148 -2.12 -4.98 16.08
N ALA A 149 -2.87 -6.06 15.90
CA ALA A 149 -3.94 -6.18 14.91
C ALA A 149 -5.15 -5.25 15.16
N HIS A 150 -5.28 -4.66 16.35
CA HIS A 150 -6.32 -3.66 16.64
C HIS A 150 -6.06 -2.29 16.03
N LEU A 151 -4.87 -2.04 15.50
CA LEU A 151 -4.47 -0.74 14.97
C LEU A 151 -4.06 -0.86 13.50
N ARG A 152 -4.47 0.10 12.68
CA ARG A 152 -4.00 0.19 11.29
C ARG A 152 -2.56 0.71 11.24
N LYS A 153 -1.65 -0.13 11.69
CA LYS A 153 -0.20 0.08 11.76
C LYS A 153 0.52 -1.07 11.10
N ALA A 154 1.65 -0.78 10.45
CA ALA A 154 2.49 -1.80 9.83
C ALA A 154 2.85 -2.88 10.85
N MET A 155 2.38 -4.10 10.63
CA MET A 155 2.40 -5.19 11.63
C MET A 155 3.82 -5.61 11.99
N TYR A 156 4.76 -5.58 11.02
CA TYR A 156 6.16 -5.96 11.23
C TYR A 156 6.86 -5.14 12.31
N GLN A 157 6.45 -3.88 12.55
CA GLN A 157 7.03 -3.05 13.59
C GLN A 157 6.77 -3.60 15.01
N SER A 158 5.72 -4.40 15.15
CA SER A 158 5.40 -5.09 16.40
C SER A 158 6.16 -6.40 16.60
N GLY A 159 7.08 -6.72 15.69
CA GLY A 159 7.88 -7.93 15.66
C GLY A 159 7.48 -8.88 14.55
N TRP A 160 8.46 -9.53 13.96
CA TRP A 160 8.31 -10.62 12.99
C TRP A 160 9.51 -11.55 13.04
N ASP A 161 9.40 -12.78 12.50
CA ASP A 161 10.46 -13.79 12.54
C ASP A 161 11.73 -13.44 11.75
N TRP A 162 11.67 -12.40 10.91
CA TRP A 162 12.80 -11.88 10.12
C TRP A 162 13.25 -10.47 10.50
N GLY A 163 12.57 -9.80 11.42
CA GLY A 163 12.81 -8.39 11.75
C GLY A 163 12.74 -8.10 13.25
N PRO A 164 13.31 -6.97 13.70
CA PRO A 164 13.29 -6.59 15.10
C PRO A 164 11.90 -6.12 15.54
N THR A 165 11.61 -6.26 16.84
CA THR A 165 10.43 -5.71 17.49
C THR A 165 10.71 -4.27 17.90
N LEU A 166 10.38 -3.32 17.04
CA LEU A 166 10.61 -1.90 17.23
C LEU A 166 9.34 -1.09 16.88
N PRO A 167 8.33 -1.11 17.75
CA PRO A 167 7.16 -0.25 17.54
C PRO A 167 7.60 1.21 17.59
N ASP A 168 7.30 1.95 16.53
CA ASP A 168 7.68 3.35 16.37
C ASP A 168 6.44 4.24 16.28
N MET A 169 6.60 5.54 16.25
CA MET A 169 5.54 6.51 16.04
C MET A 169 6.10 7.82 15.51
N GLY A 170 5.38 8.49 14.63
CA GLY A 170 5.83 9.78 14.10
C GLY A 170 5.30 10.12 12.72
N ILE A 171 5.98 11.06 12.09
CA ILE A 171 5.69 11.60 10.77
C ILE A 171 6.48 10.78 9.75
N TRP A 172 5.90 9.72 9.21
CA TRP A 172 6.67 8.82 8.35
C TRP A 172 6.61 9.17 6.84
N ARG A 173 5.70 10.09 6.47
CA ARG A 173 5.62 10.70 5.14
C ARG A 173 5.46 12.22 5.24
N ALA A 174 5.45 12.91 4.11
CA ALA A 174 5.35 14.36 4.05
C ALA A 174 4.11 14.93 4.75
N VAL A 175 4.26 16.16 5.24
CA VAL A 175 3.17 17.01 5.73
C VAL A 175 3.16 18.27 4.90
N GLU A 176 2.03 18.58 4.28
CA GLU A 176 1.87 19.74 3.39
C GLU A 176 0.71 20.61 3.82
N LEU A 177 0.86 21.92 3.61
CA LEU A 177 -0.27 22.84 3.54
C LEU A 177 -0.51 23.15 2.05
N LYS A 178 -1.71 22.86 1.56
CA LYS A 178 -2.18 23.18 0.22
C LYS A 178 -3.17 24.31 0.27
N SER A 179 -2.99 25.30 -0.63
CA SER A 179 -3.87 26.45 -0.78
C SER A 179 -4.35 26.49 -2.23
N TYR A 180 -5.64 26.68 -2.45
CA TYR A 180 -6.21 26.75 -3.78
C TYR A 180 -7.49 27.57 -3.81
N ASP A 181 -7.85 28.02 -5.02
CA ASP A 181 -9.07 28.75 -5.27
C ASP A 181 -10.09 27.85 -5.92
N TYR A 182 -11.36 28.07 -5.60
CA TYR A 182 -12.53 27.55 -6.25
C TYR A 182 -12.76 26.04 -6.09
N ASP A 183 -11.93 25.14 -6.69
CA ASP A 183 -12.09 23.70 -6.67
C ASP A 183 -10.79 22.99 -7.05
N ARG A 184 -10.71 21.69 -6.87
CA ARG A 184 -9.60 20.86 -7.27
C ARG A 184 -10.06 19.48 -7.74
N LEU A 185 -9.22 18.77 -8.51
CA LEU A 185 -9.47 17.41 -8.94
C LEU A 185 -9.49 16.45 -7.74
N ALA A 186 -10.47 15.55 -7.73
CA ALA A 186 -10.60 14.51 -6.74
C ALA A 186 -9.75 13.28 -7.10
N TYR A 187 -10.36 12.12 -7.20
CA TYR A 187 -9.70 10.90 -7.66
C TYR A 187 -9.75 10.79 -9.20
N THR A 188 -8.84 9.96 -9.74
CA THR A 188 -8.85 9.59 -11.15
C THR A 188 -8.66 8.09 -11.29
N THR A 189 -9.55 7.42 -12.02
CA THR A 189 -9.43 6.00 -12.33
C THR A 189 -9.33 5.77 -13.83
N PHE A 190 -8.69 4.66 -14.20
CA PHE A 190 -8.44 4.30 -15.59
C PHE A 190 -8.99 2.92 -15.89
N SER A 191 -9.59 2.76 -17.06
CA SER A 191 -9.92 1.46 -17.63
C SER A 191 -9.57 1.41 -19.11
N GLN A 192 -9.29 0.21 -19.64
CA GLN A 192 -8.82 0.01 -20.99
C GLN A 192 -9.63 -1.08 -21.69
N ASP A 193 -10.16 -0.76 -22.87
CA ASP A 193 -10.77 -1.74 -23.77
C ASP A 193 -9.90 -1.93 -25.01
N HIS A 194 -9.36 -3.14 -25.18
CA HIS A 194 -8.45 -3.51 -26.25
C HIS A 194 -9.21 -4.26 -27.35
N HIS A 195 -9.37 -3.64 -28.51
CA HIS A 195 -10.09 -4.23 -29.63
C HIS A 195 -9.56 -3.73 -30.98
N ASP A 196 -9.67 -4.53 -32.04
CA ASP A 196 -9.40 -4.19 -33.44
C ASP A 196 -8.10 -3.41 -33.73
N GLY A 197 -7.07 -3.60 -32.87
CA GLY A 197 -5.77 -2.93 -33.01
C GLY A 197 -5.72 -1.51 -32.42
N VAL A 198 -6.73 -1.12 -31.66
CA VAL A 198 -6.81 0.13 -30.90
C VAL A 198 -7.00 -0.15 -29.43
N VAL A 199 -6.81 0.88 -28.60
CA VAL A 199 -7.15 0.84 -27.17
C VAL A 199 -8.00 2.06 -26.84
N ASP A 200 -9.20 1.83 -26.34
CA ASP A 200 -10.03 2.85 -25.74
C ASP A 200 -9.68 2.99 -24.27
N VAL A 201 -9.13 4.14 -23.89
CA VAL A 201 -8.80 4.49 -22.52
C VAL A 201 -9.90 5.36 -21.95
N THR A 202 -10.64 4.85 -20.99
CA THR A 202 -11.64 5.61 -20.25
C THR A 202 -11.05 6.12 -18.95
N VAL A 203 -11.12 7.42 -18.75
CA VAL A 203 -10.68 8.14 -17.54
C VAL A 203 -11.92 8.63 -16.81
N GLN A 204 -12.12 8.18 -15.57
CA GLN A 204 -13.18 8.66 -14.70
C GLN A 204 -12.56 9.59 -13.65
N THR A 205 -13.12 10.80 -13.54
CA THR A 205 -12.64 11.82 -12.61
C THR A 205 -13.74 12.83 -12.31
N GLU A 206 -13.64 13.48 -11.16
CA GLU A 206 -14.53 14.55 -10.71
C GLU A 206 -13.75 15.59 -9.93
N SER A 207 -14.38 16.73 -9.64
CA SER A 207 -13.82 17.71 -8.72
C SER A 207 -14.34 17.50 -7.30
N VAL A 208 -13.59 18.00 -6.30
CA VAL A 208 -13.88 17.73 -4.88
C VAL A 208 -15.18 18.39 -4.44
N TYR A 209 -15.42 19.64 -4.85
CA TYR A 209 -16.62 20.40 -4.42
C TYR A 209 -17.72 20.40 -5.47
N GLY A 210 -17.48 19.87 -6.68
CA GLY A 210 -18.48 19.82 -7.76
C GLY A 210 -18.93 21.19 -8.22
N ARG A 211 -18.07 22.21 -8.12
CA ARG A 211 -18.36 23.55 -8.59
C ARG A 211 -18.36 23.64 -10.11
N GLU A 212 -18.94 24.71 -10.66
CA GLU A 212 -18.93 24.94 -12.11
C GLU A 212 -17.52 24.98 -12.68
N GLY A 213 -17.16 24.03 -13.53
CA GLY A 213 -15.87 23.91 -14.18
C GLY A 213 -15.92 22.85 -15.27
N GLU A 214 -14.90 22.83 -16.09
CA GLU A 214 -14.76 21.84 -17.16
C GLU A 214 -13.50 21.01 -16.89
N ILE A 215 -13.63 19.70 -16.92
CA ILE A 215 -12.48 18.81 -16.79
C ILE A 215 -12.12 18.30 -18.19
N PHE A 216 -10.84 18.33 -18.51
CA PHE A 216 -10.30 17.81 -19.77
C PHE A 216 -9.23 16.76 -19.49
N VAL A 217 -9.19 15.75 -20.35
CA VAL A 217 -8.14 14.72 -20.35
C VAL A 217 -7.38 14.79 -21.66
N THR A 218 -6.06 14.81 -21.57
CA THR A 218 -5.17 14.76 -22.75
C THR A 218 -4.34 13.48 -22.70
N LEU A 219 -4.41 12.68 -23.78
CA LEU A 219 -3.66 11.44 -23.98
C LEU A 219 -3.31 11.28 -25.46
N ASP A 220 -2.06 10.91 -25.76
CA ASP A 220 -1.59 10.67 -27.14
C ASP A 220 -1.89 11.84 -28.10
N GLY A 221 -1.77 13.07 -27.59
CA GLY A 221 -2.03 14.31 -28.34
C GLY A 221 -3.51 14.63 -28.59
N LYS A 222 -4.44 13.82 -28.14
CA LYS A 222 -5.89 14.04 -28.19
C LYS A 222 -6.36 14.61 -26.85
N ARG A 223 -7.25 15.61 -26.91
CA ARG A 223 -7.84 16.25 -25.71
C ARG A 223 -9.34 16.12 -25.76
N GLU A 224 -9.91 15.47 -24.76
CA GLU A 224 -11.35 15.23 -24.64
C GLU A 224 -11.90 15.85 -23.34
N LYS A 225 -13.14 16.32 -23.41
CA LYS A 225 -13.85 16.85 -22.24
C LYS A 225 -14.51 15.70 -21.46
N VAL A 226 -14.40 15.76 -20.14
CA VAL A 226 -15.12 14.87 -19.24
C VAL A 226 -16.61 15.22 -19.25
N ILE A 227 -17.45 14.24 -19.55
CA ILE A 227 -18.93 14.36 -19.57
C ILE A 227 -19.47 13.31 -18.61
N ASP A 228 -20.36 13.69 -17.71
CA ASP A 228 -20.95 12.79 -16.71
C ASP A 228 -19.89 12.00 -15.90
N GLY A 229 -18.74 12.65 -15.62
CA GLY A 229 -17.66 12.07 -14.83
C GLY A 229 -16.66 11.23 -15.61
N GLU A 230 -16.78 11.08 -16.95
CA GLU A 230 -15.87 10.26 -17.75
C GLU A 230 -15.48 10.89 -19.10
N ALA A 231 -14.30 10.52 -19.59
CA ALA A 231 -13.83 10.77 -20.96
C ALA A 231 -13.16 9.53 -21.52
N THR A 232 -13.44 9.20 -22.77
CA THR A 232 -12.80 8.08 -23.48
C THR A 232 -11.95 8.59 -24.63
N ILE A 233 -10.70 8.14 -24.70
CA ILE A 233 -9.75 8.50 -25.75
C ILE A 233 -9.24 7.22 -26.41
N THR A 234 -9.44 7.11 -27.74
CA THR A 234 -8.95 6.00 -28.57
C THR A 234 -7.49 6.23 -28.94
N VAL A 235 -6.61 5.30 -28.57
CA VAL A 235 -5.21 5.25 -29.00
C VAL A 235 -5.10 4.30 -30.19
N GLU A 236 -4.71 4.83 -31.35
CA GLU A 236 -4.52 4.07 -32.58
C GLU A 236 -3.09 3.51 -32.66
N ASN A 237 -2.94 2.26 -33.12
CA ASN A 237 -1.65 1.58 -33.22
C ASN A 237 -0.86 1.62 -31.90
N PRO A 238 -1.46 1.19 -30.75
CA PRO A 238 -0.89 1.34 -29.43
C PRO A 238 0.43 0.56 -29.29
N LYS A 239 1.41 1.16 -28.64
CA LYS A 239 2.58 0.43 -28.14
C LYS A 239 2.21 -0.18 -26.79
N LEU A 240 2.17 -1.51 -26.74
CA LEU A 240 1.76 -2.21 -25.53
C LEU A 240 2.90 -2.31 -24.54
N TRP A 241 2.57 -2.10 -23.25
CA TRP A 241 3.47 -2.34 -22.13
C TRP A 241 3.59 -3.85 -21.87
N TRP A 242 4.80 -4.31 -21.62
CA TRP A 242 5.10 -5.71 -21.37
C TRP A 242 5.90 -5.90 -20.09
N VAL A 243 5.69 -7.03 -19.46
CA VAL A 243 6.56 -7.52 -18.38
C VAL A 243 7.98 -7.73 -18.90
N ARG A 244 8.96 -7.46 -18.08
CA ARG A 244 10.38 -7.66 -18.34
C ARG A 244 10.66 -9.05 -18.94
N GLY A 245 11.39 -9.06 -20.04
CA GLY A 245 11.74 -10.26 -20.80
C GLY A 245 10.73 -10.68 -21.85
N PHE A 246 9.58 -9.98 -21.97
CA PHE A 246 8.55 -10.27 -22.96
C PHE A 246 8.35 -9.15 -23.98
N GLY A 247 8.82 -7.95 -23.71
CA GLY A 247 8.73 -6.80 -24.60
C GLY A 247 9.23 -5.52 -23.95
N GLU A 248 8.88 -4.39 -24.54
CA GLU A 248 9.21 -3.04 -24.07
C GLU A 248 8.19 -2.52 -23.05
N GLN A 249 8.54 -1.42 -22.35
CA GLN A 249 7.71 -0.78 -21.33
C GLN A 249 7.33 0.66 -21.72
N PRO A 250 6.61 0.87 -22.84
CA PRO A 250 6.18 2.21 -23.21
C PRO A 250 5.14 2.73 -22.23
N LEU A 251 5.33 3.99 -21.80
CA LEU A 251 4.42 4.72 -20.93
C LEU A 251 3.85 5.92 -21.69
N TYR A 252 2.57 6.16 -21.53
CA TYR A 252 1.85 7.29 -22.10
C TYR A 252 1.56 8.32 -21.01
N GLU A 253 1.87 9.58 -21.31
CA GLU A 253 1.54 10.69 -20.40
C GLU A 253 0.04 11.02 -20.53
N VAL A 254 -0.61 11.14 -19.37
CA VAL A 254 -2.00 11.59 -19.26
C VAL A 254 -2.01 12.88 -18.42
N LEU A 255 -2.55 13.92 -19.01
CA LEU A 255 -2.79 15.20 -18.35
C LEU A 255 -4.29 15.37 -18.11
N ILE A 256 -4.67 15.58 -16.86
CA ILE A 256 -6.04 15.93 -16.47
C ILE A 256 -6.02 17.38 -15.96
N GLU A 257 -6.89 18.23 -16.53
CA GLU A 257 -6.96 19.64 -16.23
C GLU A 257 -8.37 20.01 -15.76
N LEU A 258 -8.48 20.69 -14.63
CA LEU A 258 -9.71 21.37 -14.22
C LEU A 258 -9.63 22.84 -14.65
N VAL A 259 -10.61 23.27 -15.44
CA VAL A 259 -10.66 24.60 -16.07
C VAL A 259 -11.89 25.35 -15.56
N HIS A 260 -11.68 26.54 -15.01
CA HIS A 260 -12.74 27.48 -14.63
C HIS A 260 -12.54 28.82 -15.35
N GLU A 261 -13.59 29.37 -15.97
CA GLU A 261 -13.56 30.63 -16.75
C GLU A 261 -12.41 30.69 -17.78
N GLY A 262 -12.07 29.54 -18.38
CA GLY A 262 -11.01 29.41 -19.39
C GLY A 262 -9.58 29.38 -18.82
N GLN A 263 -9.41 29.36 -17.50
CA GLN A 263 -8.13 29.21 -16.83
C GLN A 263 -8.01 27.81 -16.20
N VAL A 264 -6.83 27.20 -16.32
CA VAL A 264 -6.52 25.96 -15.61
C VAL A 264 -6.30 26.29 -14.14
N ILE A 265 -7.11 25.69 -13.27
CA ILE A 265 -7.06 25.92 -11.82
C ILE A 265 -6.44 24.75 -11.06
N ASP A 266 -6.49 23.53 -11.61
CA ASP A 266 -5.81 22.35 -11.06
C ASP A 266 -5.40 21.37 -12.16
N THR A 267 -4.36 20.58 -11.91
CA THR A 267 -3.83 19.59 -12.85
C THR A 267 -3.39 18.32 -12.15
N GLN A 268 -3.60 17.17 -12.79
CA GLN A 268 -3.00 15.91 -12.42
C GLN A 268 -2.24 15.34 -13.62
N HIS A 269 -1.02 14.85 -13.35
CA HIS A 269 -0.21 14.11 -14.31
C HIS A 269 -0.14 12.64 -13.90
N ARG A 270 -0.37 11.75 -14.86
CA ARG A 270 -0.26 10.30 -14.68
C ARG A 270 0.49 9.69 -15.86
N ARG A 271 1.18 8.58 -15.61
CA ARG A 271 1.76 7.74 -16.66
C ARG A 271 1.02 6.42 -16.67
N ILE A 272 0.56 5.97 -17.82
CA ILE A 272 -0.12 4.69 -17.98
C ILE A 272 0.59 3.82 -19.01
N GLY A 273 0.56 2.51 -18.82
CA GLY A 273 0.98 1.56 -19.84
C GLY A 273 -0.26 0.86 -20.43
N LEU A 274 -0.34 0.80 -21.75
CA LEU A 274 -1.46 0.13 -22.42
C LEU A 274 -1.22 -1.37 -22.43
N ARG A 275 -2.06 -2.12 -21.72
CA ARG A 275 -1.94 -3.57 -21.62
C ARG A 275 -3.24 -4.23 -21.18
N THR A 276 -3.42 -5.50 -21.52
CA THR A 276 -4.33 -6.38 -20.78
C THR A 276 -3.51 -7.19 -19.78
N LEU A 277 -3.94 -7.25 -18.54
CA LEU A 277 -3.28 -8.07 -17.49
C LEU A 277 -4.35 -8.68 -16.58
N THR A 278 -4.38 -10.00 -16.50
CA THR A 278 -5.32 -10.73 -15.65
C THR A 278 -4.69 -12.00 -15.11
N VAL A 279 -5.41 -12.70 -14.24
CA VAL A 279 -5.05 -14.01 -13.73
C VAL A 279 -6.00 -15.05 -14.31
N SER A 280 -5.46 -16.04 -15.02
CA SER A 280 -6.25 -17.17 -15.47
C SER A 280 -6.51 -18.12 -14.32
N THR A 281 -7.79 -18.43 -14.08
CA THR A 281 -8.27 -19.42 -13.15
C THR A 281 -9.04 -20.55 -13.86
N GLU A 282 -8.72 -20.80 -15.14
CA GLU A 282 -9.37 -21.82 -15.96
C GLU A 282 -9.22 -23.21 -15.35
N LYS A 283 -10.29 -23.98 -15.41
CA LYS A 283 -10.28 -25.36 -14.93
C LYS A 283 -9.43 -26.26 -15.81
N ASP A 284 -8.67 -27.15 -15.20
CA ASP A 284 -7.94 -28.18 -15.92
C ASP A 284 -8.89 -29.07 -16.76
N ALA A 285 -8.37 -29.61 -17.84
CA ALA A 285 -9.12 -30.52 -18.73
C ALA A 285 -9.67 -31.76 -17.98
N ASP A 286 -8.97 -32.25 -16.96
CA ASP A 286 -9.39 -33.35 -16.09
C ASP A 286 -10.31 -32.93 -14.93
N LYS A 287 -10.60 -31.61 -14.80
CA LYS A 287 -11.46 -31.00 -13.77
C LYS A 287 -11.02 -31.23 -12.32
N ARG A 288 -9.75 -31.62 -12.08
CA ARG A 288 -9.20 -31.84 -10.74
C ARG A 288 -8.55 -30.61 -10.15
N GLY A 289 -8.30 -29.59 -10.96
CA GLY A 289 -7.68 -28.34 -10.55
C GLY A 289 -8.09 -27.18 -11.44
N SER A 290 -7.44 -26.05 -11.20
CA SER A 290 -7.53 -24.85 -12.03
C SER A 290 -6.17 -24.20 -12.15
N GLU A 291 -5.98 -23.44 -13.20
CA GLU A 291 -4.80 -22.60 -13.34
C GLU A 291 -4.80 -21.47 -12.29
N PHE A 292 -3.63 -20.96 -12.01
CA PHE A 292 -3.43 -19.68 -11.39
C PHE A 292 -2.18 -19.05 -12.06
N ALA A 293 -2.39 -18.32 -13.14
CA ALA A 293 -1.30 -17.84 -13.98
C ALA A 293 -1.60 -16.41 -14.50
N PHE A 294 -0.61 -15.54 -14.47
CA PHE A 294 -0.74 -14.22 -15.10
C PHE A 294 -0.81 -14.35 -16.62
N VAL A 295 -1.70 -13.56 -17.19
CA VAL A 295 -1.86 -13.45 -18.65
C VAL A 295 -1.74 -11.98 -19.02
N ILE A 296 -0.66 -11.62 -19.72
CA ILE A 296 -0.42 -10.27 -20.20
C ILE A 296 -0.52 -10.24 -21.72
N ASN A 297 -1.33 -9.35 -22.27
CA ASN A 297 -1.55 -9.18 -23.72
C ASN A 297 -1.80 -10.54 -24.42
N GLY A 298 -2.58 -11.42 -23.76
CA GLY A 298 -2.90 -12.77 -24.25
C GLY A 298 -1.81 -13.84 -24.03
N VAL A 299 -0.67 -13.49 -23.46
CA VAL A 299 0.45 -14.43 -23.22
C VAL A 299 0.52 -14.82 -21.73
N LYS A 300 0.44 -16.12 -21.45
CA LYS A 300 0.68 -16.64 -20.10
C LYS A 300 2.16 -16.53 -19.74
N ILE A 301 2.44 -16.00 -18.56
CA ILE A 301 3.80 -15.81 -18.07
C ILE A 301 4.02 -16.53 -16.75
N PHE A 302 5.26 -16.92 -16.51
CA PHE A 302 5.70 -17.43 -15.22
C PHE A 302 6.27 -16.30 -14.38
N SER A 303 5.71 -16.10 -13.16
CA SER A 303 6.19 -15.12 -12.21
C SER A 303 7.48 -15.60 -11.54
N MET A 304 8.55 -14.86 -11.77
CA MET A 304 9.85 -15.04 -11.10
C MET A 304 10.09 -13.84 -10.20
N GLY A 305 10.19 -14.06 -8.91
CA GLY A 305 10.36 -12.94 -7.99
C GLY A 305 10.38 -13.38 -6.53
N ALA A 306 10.08 -12.45 -5.65
CA ALA A 306 10.07 -12.68 -4.21
C ALA A 306 9.01 -11.81 -3.52
N ASN A 307 8.75 -12.10 -2.23
CA ASN A 307 8.10 -11.15 -1.35
C ASN A 307 9.01 -9.94 -1.14
N TYR A 308 8.41 -8.77 -1.20
CA TYR A 308 9.05 -7.51 -0.85
C TYR A 308 8.53 -7.11 0.53
N ILE A 309 9.37 -7.34 1.53
CA ILE A 309 9.13 -6.94 2.91
C ILE A 309 9.71 -5.55 3.16
N PRO A 310 9.31 -4.84 4.24
CA PRO A 310 9.84 -3.53 4.57
C PRO A 310 11.37 -3.50 4.63
N MET A 311 11.97 -2.47 4.04
CA MET A 311 13.43 -2.32 3.96
C MET A 311 14.09 -1.97 5.29
N ASP A 312 13.35 -1.30 6.18
CA ASP A 312 13.88 -0.78 7.43
C ASP A 312 12.75 -0.61 8.46
N ASN A 313 13.07 -0.68 9.75
CA ASN A 313 12.13 -0.29 10.81
C ASN A 313 12.11 1.23 11.01
N LEU A 314 13.22 1.91 10.74
CA LEU A 314 13.29 3.37 10.75
C LEU A 314 12.89 3.89 9.37
N LEU A 315 11.62 4.22 9.19
CA LEU A 315 11.04 4.55 7.88
C LEU A 315 11.68 5.77 7.22
N SER A 316 12.21 6.72 8.00
CA SER A 316 12.98 7.87 7.48
C SER A 316 14.27 7.48 6.74
N ARG A 317 14.74 6.24 6.89
CA ARG A 317 15.92 5.71 6.19
C ARG A 317 15.60 5.07 4.84
N VAL A 318 14.32 4.99 4.47
CA VAL A 318 13.89 4.51 3.16
C VAL A 318 13.98 5.68 2.18
N THR A 319 15.08 5.74 1.42
CA THR A 319 15.35 6.79 0.43
C THR A 319 15.12 6.28 -0.99
N ASP A 320 14.95 7.21 -1.93
CA ASP A 320 14.78 6.90 -3.35
C ASP A 320 15.94 6.05 -3.88
N GLU A 321 17.18 6.35 -3.47
CA GLU A 321 18.35 5.59 -3.89
C GLU A 321 18.30 4.14 -3.39
N ARG A 322 17.84 3.91 -2.15
CA ARG A 322 17.68 2.54 -1.64
C ARG A 322 16.59 1.78 -2.39
N ILE A 323 15.50 2.46 -2.77
CA ILE A 323 14.44 1.86 -3.58
C ILE A 323 15.01 1.48 -4.96
N GLU A 324 15.77 2.37 -5.60
CA GLU A 324 16.45 2.10 -6.88
C GLU A 324 17.38 0.88 -6.80
N ASP A 325 18.20 0.80 -5.76
CA ASP A 325 19.10 -0.33 -5.52
C ASP A 325 18.32 -1.65 -5.38
N HIS A 326 17.23 -1.68 -4.60
CA HIS A 326 16.43 -2.88 -4.42
C HIS A 326 15.75 -3.34 -5.73
N ILE A 327 15.23 -2.42 -6.52
CA ILE A 327 14.69 -2.75 -7.84
C ILE A 327 15.79 -3.24 -8.77
N GLN A 328 16.99 -2.65 -8.73
CA GLN A 328 18.12 -3.11 -9.53
C GLN A 328 18.57 -4.53 -9.12
N TRP A 329 18.60 -4.85 -7.82
CA TRP A 329 18.89 -6.22 -7.35
C TRP A 329 17.86 -7.24 -7.81
N ALA A 330 16.58 -6.87 -7.83
CA ALA A 330 15.52 -7.72 -8.39
C ALA A 330 15.75 -7.98 -9.89
N ILE A 331 16.16 -6.95 -10.64
CA ILE A 331 16.50 -7.04 -12.05
C ILE A 331 17.71 -7.98 -12.27
N ASP A 332 18.76 -7.82 -11.49
CA ASP A 332 19.99 -8.61 -11.57
C ASP A 332 19.73 -10.09 -11.22
N ALA A 333 18.77 -10.33 -10.33
CA ALA A 333 18.28 -11.66 -10.00
C ALA A 333 17.29 -12.24 -11.05
N ASN A 334 17.05 -11.55 -12.17
CA ASN A 334 16.08 -11.89 -13.21
C ASN A 334 14.63 -11.99 -12.72
N PHE A 335 14.25 -11.21 -11.72
CA PHE A 335 12.87 -11.12 -11.29
C PHE A 335 12.04 -10.34 -12.31
N ASN A 336 10.79 -10.76 -12.46
CA ASN A 336 9.76 -10.06 -13.23
C ASN A 336 8.52 -9.74 -12.39
N THR A 337 8.54 -10.10 -11.10
CA THR A 337 7.41 -9.91 -10.17
C THR A 337 7.96 -9.65 -8.77
N LEU A 338 7.38 -8.69 -8.07
CA LEU A 338 7.56 -8.49 -6.63
C LEU A 338 6.18 -8.52 -5.96
N ARG A 339 6.08 -9.13 -4.78
CA ARG A 339 4.89 -9.09 -3.96
C ARG A 339 5.11 -8.19 -2.76
N ILE A 340 4.32 -7.13 -2.66
CA ILE A 340 4.25 -6.31 -1.46
C ILE A 340 3.48 -7.11 -0.41
N TRP A 341 4.19 -7.53 0.62
CA TRP A 341 3.64 -8.38 1.67
C TRP A 341 2.78 -7.60 2.66
N GLY A 342 1.60 -8.14 3.00
CA GLY A 342 0.56 -7.47 3.78
C GLY A 342 0.88 -7.12 5.23
N GLY A 343 1.99 -7.58 5.80
CA GLY A 343 2.44 -7.16 7.13
C GLY A 343 3.30 -5.89 7.14
N GLY A 344 3.54 -5.31 5.97
CA GLY A 344 4.34 -4.10 5.77
C GLY A 344 3.52 -2.81 5.66
N TYR A 345 3.85 -2.04 4.66
CA TYR A 345 3.17 -0.79 4.27
C TYR A 345 3.19 -0.66 2.75
N TYR A 346 2.28 0.14 2.20
CA TYR A 346 2.29 0.46 0.76
C TYR A 346 3.54 1.27 0.43
N PRO A 347 4.42 0.81 -0.50
CA PRO A 347 5.64 1.53 -0.86
C PRO A 347 5.40 2.95 -1.38
N GLU A 348 6.49 3.73 -1.47
CA GLU A 348 6.49 5.06 -2.06
C GLU A 348 6.22 5.00 -3.57
N ASP A 349 5.70 6.09 -4.17
CA ASP A 349 5.38 6.17 -5.60
C ASP A 349 6.59 5.81 -6.47
N LYS A 350 7.80 6.20 -6.06
CA LYS A 350 9.06 5.85 -6.72
C LYS A 350 9.23 4.35 -6.97
N PHE A 351 8.77 3.49 -6.05
CA PHE A 351 8.82 2.03 -6.21
C PHE A 351 7.97 1.57 -7.40
N TYR A 352 6.74 2.05 -7.49
CA TYR A 352 5.82 1.68 -8.57
C TYR A 352 6.25 2.27 -9.91
N ASP A 353 6.72 3.52 -9.92
CA ASP A 353 7.29 4.16 -11.11
C ASP A 353 8.44 3.34 -11.69
N LEU A 354 9.34 2.86 -10.85
CA LEU A 354 10.44 1.99 -11.28
C LEU A 354 9.96 0.63 -11.78
N CYS A 355 8.94 0.04 -11.13
CA CYS A 355 8.35 -1.21 -11.59
C CYS A 355 7.71 -1.04 -12.97
N ASP A 356 7.04 0.08 -13.24
CA ASP A 356 6.50 0.42 -14.55
C ASP A 356 7.59 0.54 -15.62
N GLU A 357 8.65 1.30 -15.32
CA GLU A 357 9.76 1.55 -16.22
C GLU A 357 10.61 0.29 -16.51
N LYS A 358 10.70 -0.62 -15.56
CA LYS A 358 11.53 -1.83 -15.65
C LYS A 358 10.76 -3.09 -16.00
N GLY A 359 9.42 -3.02 -16.07
CA GLY A 359 8.57 -4.14 -16.40
C GLY A 359 8.46 -5.20 -15.31
N ILE A 360 8.47 -4.79 -14.05
CA ILE A 360 8.30 -5.69 -12.90
C ILE A 360 6.82 -5.65 -12.49
N MET A 361 6.13 -6.78 -12.54
CA MET A 361 4.77 -6.89 -12.01
C MET A 361 4.76 -6.74 -10.50
N VAL A 362 3.75 -6.05 -9.98
CA VAL A 362 3.50 -5.90 -8.56
C VAL A 362 2.25 -6.71 -8.17
N TRP A 363 2.43 -7.62 -7.25
CA TRP A 363 1.36 -8.22 -6.46
C TRP A 363 1.23 -7.38 -5.19
N GLU A 364 0.10 -6.73 -5.00
CA GLU A 364 -0.13 -5.85 -3.86
C GLU A 364 -1.08 -6.49 -2.86
N ASP A 365 -0.60 -6.78 -1.64
CA ASP A 365 -1.50 -7.14 -0.54
C ASP A 365 -2.05 -5.86 0.12
N PHE A 366 -3.31 -5.89 0.54
CA PHE A 366 -3.79 -4.95 1.57
C PHE A 366 -3.11 -5.28 2.90
N MET A 367 -2.82 -4.23 3.70
CA MET A 367 -1.89 -4.33 4.83
C MET A 367 -2.48 -5.06 6.04
N VAL A 368 -2.63 -6.39 5.90
CA VAL A 368 -2.94 -7.35 6.97
C VAL A 368 -2.18 -8.65 6.73
N ALA A 369 -1.54 -9.19 7.77
CA ALA A 369 -0.84 -10.46 7.72
C ALA A 369 -1.03 -11.27 9.01
N CYS A 370 -1.37 -12.55 8.87
CA CYS A 370 -1.34 -13.54 9.95
C CYS A 370 -2.07 -13.12 11.24
N ALA A 371 -3.16 -12.36 11.13
CA ALA A 371 -3.89 -11.84 12.29
C ALA A 371 -5.38 -11.70 12.00
N ASN A 372 -6.24 -12.03 12.98
CA ASN A 372 -7.67 -11.77 12.86
C ASN A 372 -7.96 -10.27 12.93
N ILE A 373 -9.00 -9.85 12.26
CA ILE A 373 -9.52 -8.48 12.30
C ILE A 373 -10.85 -8.48 13.02
N TRP A 374 -11.09 -7.47 13.83
CA TRP A 374 -12.41 -7.16 14.38
C TRP A 374 -13.08 -6.13 13.49
N PHE A 375 -14.02 -6.58 12.67
CA PHE A 375 -14.68 -5.78 11.65
C PHE A 375 -15.83 -4.94 12.25
N THR A 376 -15.45 -3.90 13.02
CA THR A 376 -16.38 -2.89 13.54
C THR A 376 -16.72 -1.86 12.46
N ASP A 377 -17.74 -1.04 12.69
CA ASP A 377 -18.08 0.08 11.79
C ASP A 377 -16.89 1.03 11.61
N GLU A 378 -16.16 1.34 12.69
CA GLU A 378 -14.95 2.17 12.64
C GLU A 378 -13.85 1.52 11.79
N MET A 379 -13.61 0.22 11.96
CA MET A 379 -12.62 -0.51 11.14
C MET A 379 -13.04 -0.55 9.67
N LYS A 380 -14.33 -0.71 9.40
CA LYS A 380 -14.89 -0.65 8.05
C LYS A 380 -14.64 0.71 7.40
N GLU A 381 -14.91 1.81 8.10
CA GLU A 381 -14.67 3.17 7.61
C GLU A 381 -13.18 3.40 7.33
N GLU A 382 -12.30 3.04 8.27
CA GLU A 382 -10.85 3.19 8.11
C GLU A 382 -10.28 2.35 6.97
N PHE A 383 -10.68 1.08 6.85
CA PHE A 383 -10.24 0.23 5.74
C PHE A 383 -10.76 0.72 4.38
N THR A 384 -12.01 1.17 4.33
CA THR A 384 -12.58 1.72 3.10
C THR A 384 -11.81 2.94 2.64
N ALA A 385 -11.54 3.88 3.55
CA ALA A 385 -10.80 5.09 3.24
C ALA A 385 -9.34 4.79 2.86
N GLU A 386 -8.68 3.86 3.56
CA GLU A 386 -7.34 3.38 3.23
C GLU A 386 -7.27 2.76 1.83
N ALA A 387 -8.23 1.87 1.52
CA ALA A 387 -8.28 1.21 0.22
C ALA A 387 -8.51 2.21 -0.91
N ILE A 388 -9.45 3.14 -0.76
CA ILE A 388 -9.72 4.19 -1.75
C ILE A 388 -8.48 5.06 -1.98
N ASP A 389 -7.84 5.54 -0.91
CA ASP A 389 -6.66 6.39 -1.00
C ASP A 389 -5.52 5.71 -1.77
N ASN A 390 -5.18 4.47 -1.39
CA ASN A 390 -4.11 3.73 -2.05
C ASN A 390 -4.48 3.30 -3.48
N LEU A 391 -5.72 2.89 -3.75
CA LEU A 391 -6.12 2.55 -5.12
C LEU A 391 -6.11 3.77 -6.05
N ASN A 392 -6.50 4.95 -5.56
CA ASN A 392 -6.37 6.20 -6.33
C ASN A 392 -4.92 6.51 -6.70
N ARG A 393 -3.99 6.18 -5.82
CA ARG A 393 -2.56 6.34 -6.05
C ARG A 393 -2.00 5.29 -7.00
N LEU A 394 -2.53 4.06 -6.98
CA LEU A 394 -1.93 2.89 -7.64
C LEU A 394 -2.61 2.45 -8.94
N ASN A 395 -3.87 2.78 -9.17
CA ASN A 395 -4.67 2.21 -10.28
C ASN A 395 -4.13 2.49 -11.69
N HIS A 396 -3.31 3.53 -11.86
CA HIS A 396 -2.75 3.91 -13.16
C HIS A 396 -1.44 3.17 -13.50
N HIS A 397 -0.82 2.49 -12.54
CA HIS A 397 0.44 1.78 -12.77
C HIS A 397 0.24 0.50 -13.57
N PRO A 398 0.84 0.36 -14.78
CA PRO A 398 0.73 -0.86 -15.57
C PRO A 398 1.39 -2.07 -14.90
N SER A 399 2.31 -1.85 -13.98
CA SER A 399 2.95 -2.89 -13.16
C SER A 399 2.00 -3.54 -12.16
N LEU A 400 0.94 -2.86 -11.71
CA LEU A 400 -0.03 -3.41 -10.75
C LEU A 400 -0.78 -4.59 -11.37
N ALA A 401 -0.44 -5.81 -10.94
CA ALA A 401 -0.90 -7.04 -11.57
C ALA A 401 -2.08 -7.70 -10.85
N ILE A 402 -2.10 -7.60 -9.53
CA ILE A 402 -3.12 -8.22 -8.68
C ILE A 402 -3.22 -7.46 -7.36
N LEU A 403 -4.42 -7.34 -6.87
CA LEU A 403 -4.75 -6.87 -5.52
C LEU A 403 -5.14 -8.07 -4.66
N CYS A 404 -4.51 -8.23 -3.51
CA CYS A 404 -4.77 -9.36 -2.61
C CYS A 404 -5.26 -8.87 -1.25
N GLY A 405 -6.34 -9.45 -0.75
CA GLY A 405 -6.99 -8.98 0.47
C GLY A 405 -6.10 -9.04 1.71
N ASN A 406 -5.25 -10.07 1.83
CA ASN A 406 -4.39 -10.26 3.00
C ASN A 406 -3.34 -11.34 2.78
N ASN A 407 -2.36 -11.40 3.71
CA ASN A 407 -1.44 -12.54 3.83
C ASN A 407 -1.94 -13.54 4.88
N GLU A 408 -2.21 -14.79 4.44
CA GLU A 408 -2.41 -16.02 5.23
C GLU A 408 -3.64 -16.08 6.14
N MET A 409 -4.53 -15.10 6.12
CA MET A 409 -5.66 -15.07 7.04
C MET A 409 -6.62 -16.27 6.86
N GLU A 410 -6.95 -16.60 5.61
CA GLU A 410 -7.87 -17.70 5.30
C GLU A 410 -7.29 -19.06 5.76
N ASP A 411 -6.01 -19.28 5.44
CA ASP A 411 -5.29 -20.50 5.81
C ASP A 411 -5.13 -20.61 7.33
N MET A 412 -4.80 -19.55 8.02
CA MET A 412 -4.62 -19.54 9.47
C MET A 412 -5.92 -19.81 10.22
N ILE A 413 -7.05 -19.27 9.75
CA ILE A 413 -8.36 -19.55 10.35
C ILE A 413 -8.71 -21.04 10.23
N ILE A 414 -8.41 -21.66 9.10
CA ILE A 414 -8.78 -23.06 8.83
C ILE A 414 -7.74 -24.05 9.35
N ASN A 415 -6.46 -23.82 9.10
CA ASN A 415 -5.41 -24.82 9.27
C ASN A 415 -4.48 -24.57 10.46
N ALA A 416 -4.25 -23.29 10.85
CA ALA A 416 -3.31 -22.96 11.91
C ALA A 416 -3.96 -22.71 13.29
N GLY A 417 -5.28 -22.86 13.43
CA GLY A 417 -5.97 -22.76 14.72
C GLY A 417 -6.24 -21.32 15.19
N ALA A 418 -6.17 -20.33 14.29
CA ALA A 418 -6.49 -18.94 14.56
C ALA A 418 -7.99 -18.77 14.80
N GLN A 419 -8.46 -18.96 16.04
CA GLN A 419 -9.84 -18.71 16.47
C GLN A 419 -10.93 -18.95 15.38
N ASN A 420 -11.05 -20.18 14.90
CA ASN A 420 -12.03 -20.53 13.86
C ASN A 420 -13.47 -20.50 14.41
N THR A 421 -14.03 -19.31 14.62
CA THR A 421 -15.40 -19.08 15.11
C THR A 421 -16.27 -18.48 14.01
N GLU A 422 -17.59 -18.56 14.17
CA GLU A 422 -18.52 -17.92 13.24
C GLU A 422 -18.28 -16.41 13.14
N HIS A 423 -17.97 -15.75 14.23
CA HIS A 423 -17.70 -14.30 14.26
C HIS A 423 -16.44 -13.96 13.45
N VAL A 424 -15.34 -14.67 13.67
CA VAL A 424 -14.10 -14.46 12.92
C VAL A 424 -14.27 -14.71 11.42
N ARG A 425 -15.02 -15.75 11.05
CA ARG A 425 -15.37 -16.01 9.64
C ARG A 425 -16.25 -14.92 9.06
N HIS A 426 -17.22 -14.43 9.83
CA HIS A 426 -18.08 -13.33 9.42
C HIS A 426 -17.25 -12.08 9.13
N ASP A 427 -16.38 -11.69 10.04
CA ASP A 427 -15.54 -10.50 9.89
C ASP A 427 -14.60 -10.63 8.69
N TYR A 428 -13.99 -11.81 8.49
CA TYR A 428 -13.16 -12.12 7.33
C TYR A 428 -13.94 -11.94 6.01
N ILE A 429 -15.11 -12.57 5.88
CA ILE A 429 -15.93 -12.53 4.66
C ILE A 429 -16.35 -11.08 4.36
N HIS A 430 -16.81 -10.34 5.38
CA HIS A 430 -17.28 -8.98 5.18
C HIS A 430 -16.18 -8.04 4.71
N LEU A 431 -14.95 -8.20 5.20
CA LEU A 431 -13.82 -7.38 4.77
C LEU A 431 -13.26 -7.84 3.42
N TYR A 432 -12.88 -9.12 3.29
CA TYR A 432 -12.07 -9.59 2.18
C TYR A 432 -12.86 -10.14 1.00
N GLU A 433 -14.10 -10.57 1.20
CA GLU A 433 -14.92 -11.14 0.13
C GLU A 433 -16.11 -10.25 -0.28
N ILE A 434 -16.41 -9.20 0.49
CA ILE A 434 -17.49 -8.25 0.19
C ILE A 434 -16.94 -6.84 0.01
N LEU A 435 -16.41 -6.21 1.06
CA LEU A 435 -16.01 -4.80 1.02
C LEU A 435 -14.88 -4.52 0.03
N LEU A 436 -13.73 -5.20 0.19
CA LEU A 436 -12.57 -4.94 -0.66
C LEU A 436 -12.81 -5.22 -2.14
N PRO A 437 -13.48 -6.34 -2.55
CA PRO A 437 -13.83 -6.53 -3.96
C PRO A 437 -14.70 -5.42 -4.55
N GLU A 438 -15.66 -4.87 -3.77
CA GLU A 438 -16.50 -3.76 -4.21
C GLU A 438 -15.69 -2.47 -4.41
N VAL A 439 -14.79 -2.17 -3.47
CA VAL A 439 -13.90 -1.01 -3.57
C VAL A 439 -12.93 -1.17 -4.74
N CYS A 440 -12.30 -2.35 -4.90
CA CYS A 440 -11.39 -2.64 -6.01
C CYS A 440 -12.09 -2.51 -7.36
N LYS A 441 -13.29 -3.05 -7.49
CA LYS A 441 -14.08 -2.95 -8.73
C LYS A 441 -14.37 -1.49 -9.13
N ARG A 442 -14.54 -0.60 -8.15
CA ARG A 442 -14.82 0.81 -8.41
C ARG A 442 -13.56 1.61 -8.73
N TYR A 443 -12.46 1.40 -7.99
CA TYR A 443 -11.29 2.28 -8.02
C TYR A 443 -10.08 1.67 -8.76
N ALA A 444 -10.11 0.39 -9.11
CA ALA A 444 -9.10 -0.29 -9.92
C ALA A 444 -9.75 -1.37 -10.81
N PRO A 445 -10.68 -1.00 -11.70
CA PRO A 445 -11.57 -1.93 -12.41
C PRO A 445 -10.81 -2.96 -13.26
N ASP A 446 -9.64 -2.62 -13.78
CA ASP A 446 -8.84 -3.49 -14.66
C ASP A 446 -7.86 -4.37 -13.89
N THR A 447 -7.87 -4.32 -12.54
CA THR A 447 -6.94 -5.10 -11.71
C THR A 447 -7.67 -6.28 -11.06
N PHE A 448 -7.15 -7.50 -11.27
CA PHE A 448 -7.71 -8.71 -10.67
C PHE A 448 -7.59 -8.67 -9.15
N TYR A 449 -8.69 -8.98 -8.45
CA TYR A 449 -8.71 -9.10 -6.99
C TYR A 449 -8.70 -10.56 -6.53
N TRP A 450 -7.92 -10.86 -5.48
CA TRP A 450 -7.81 -12.16 -4.83
C TRP A 450 -8.02 -12.04 -3.32
N PRO A 451 -8.88 -12.83 -2.67
CA PRO A 451 -9.31 -12.56 -1.30
C PRO A 451 -8.24 -12.76 -0.23
N SER A 452 -7.32 -13.70 -0.43
CA SER A 452 -6.22 -14.03 0.49
C SER A 452 -5.08 -14.71 -0.27
N SER A 453 -3.90 -14.73 0.29
CA SER A 453 -2.77 -15.54 -0.19
C SER A 453 -2.18 -16.31 1.01
N PRO A 454 -2.26 -17.67 1.06
CA PRO A 454 -2.84 -18.54 0.02
C PRO A 454 -4.37 -18.56 0.04
N SER A 455 -4.95 -18.91 -1.11
CA SER A 455 -6.39 -19.14 -1.25
C SER A 455 -6.69 -20.04 -2.44
N SER A 456 -7.85 -20.70 -2.40
CA SER A 456 -8.42 -21.41 -3.55
C SER A 456 -9.56 -20.65 -4.23
N GLY A 457 -9.72 -19.35 -3.91
CA GLY A 457 -10.74 -18.47 -4.45
C GLY A 457 -11.73 -17.94 -3.41
N GLY A 458 -11.42 -18.09 -2.12
CA GLY A 458 -12.24 -17.61 -1.00
C GLY A 458 -13.23 -18.64 -0.47
N GLY A 459 -14.08 -18.21 0.48
CA GLY A 459 -15.11 -19.05 1.10
C GLY A 459 -14.57 -20.13 2.02
N PHE A 460 -13.31 -20.03 2.42
CA PHE A 460 -12.62 -21.04 3.23
C PHE A 460 -12.55 -22.45 2.56
N ASP A 461 -12.56 -22.47 1.23
CA ASP A 461 -12.53 -23.71 0.45
C ASP A 461 -11.10 -24.20 0.21
N ASP A 462 -10.52 -24.91 1.19
CA ASP A 462 -9.19 -25.53 1.13
C ASP A 462 -8.09 -24.54 0.66
N PRO A 463 -7.80 -23.48 1.45
CA PRO A 463 -6.92 -22.38 1.03
C PRO A 463 -5.47 -22.81 0.74
N GLY A 464 -5.01 -23.97 1.21
CA GLY A 464 -3.70 -24.54 0.91
C GLY A 464 -3.68 -25.55 -0.25
N ASN A 465 -4.71 -25.60 -1.09
CA ASN A 465 -4.85 -26.60 -2.14
C ASN A 465 -3.77 -26.48 -3.22
N HIS A 466 -3.01 -27.57 -3.46
CA HIS A 466 -1.94 -27.56 -4.46
C HIS A 466 -2.42 -27.59 -5.91
N ALA A 467 -3.69 -27.89 -6.16
CA ALA A 467 -4.23 -28.03 -7.50
C ALA A 467 -4.98 -26.78 -8.01
N ARG A 468 -5.20 -25.77 -7.16
CA ARG A 468 -5.93 -24.54 -7.52
C ARG A 468 -5.51 -23.37 -6.65
N GLY A 469 -5.66 -22.17 -7.17
CA GLY A 469 -5.24 -20.95 -6.49
C GLY A 469 -3.73 -20.87 -6.29
N ASP A 470 -3.32 -20.14 -5.26
CA ASP A 470 -1.93 -20.01 -4.84
C ASP A 470 -1.67 -20.80 -3.54
N THR A 471 -0.41 -21.09 -3.27
CA THR A 471 -0.01 -21.95 -2.14
C THR A 471 1.25 -21.41 -1.49
N HIS A 472 1.26 -21.33 -0.17
CA HIS A 472 2.47 -21.09 0.65
C HIS A 472 3.04 -22.44 1.10
N TYR A 473 4.31 -22.68 0.80
CA TYR A 473 4.96 -23.95 1.13
C TYR A 473 6.16 -23.76 2.04
N TRP A 474 5.92 -23.81 3.34
CA TRP A 474 6.90 -23.60 4.40
C TRP A 474 7.64 -24.86 4.86
N THR A 475 7.24 -26.05 4.37
CA THR A 475 7.71 -27.34 4.92
C THR A 475 9.23 -27.52 4.88
N VAL A 476 9.92 -26.92 3.90
CA VAL A 476 11.39 -26.92 3.85
C VAL A 476 12.00 -26.09 4.99
N TRP A 477 11.41 -24.94 5.31
CA TRP A 477 11.94 -23.98 6.30
C TRP A 477 11.51 -24.30 7.73
N HIS A 478 10.23 -24.64 7.92
CA HIS A 478 9.67 -24.90 9.25
C HIS A 478 9.44 -26.40 9.51
N GLY A 479 9.32 -27.22 8.44
CA GLY A 479 9.13 -28.67 8.56
C GLY A 479 10.41 -29.50 8.48
N GLY A 480 11.56 -28.89 8.24
CA GLY A 480 12.86 -29.57 8.22
C GLY A 480 13.07 -30.58 7.08
N VAL A 481 12.23 -30.55 6.02
CA VAL A 481 12.41 -31.43 4.87
C VAL A 481 13.51 -30.94 3.92
N PRO A 482 14.19 -31.83 3.18
CA PRO A 482 15.26 -31.42 2.28
C PRO A 482 14.79 -30.50 1.13
N PHE A 483 15.66 -29.61 0.64
CA PHE A 483 15.42 -28.78 -0.55
C PHE A 483 15.00 -29.57 -1.79
N THR A 484 15.46 -30.83 -1.91
CA THR A 484 15.06 -31.73 -3.01
C THR A 484 13.57 -32.01 -3.05
N THR A 485 12.84 -31.78 -1.95
CA THR A 485 11.38 -31.93 -1.87
C THR A 485 10.68 -31.00 -2.83
N TYR A 486 11.20 -29.80 -3.09
CA TYR A 486 10.63 -28.87 -4.08
C TYR A 486 10.49 -29.51 -5.48
N ARG A 487 11.39 -30.46 -5.87
CA ARG A 487 11.32 -31.15 -7.16
C ARG A 487 10.15 -32.13 -7.26
N GLN A 488 9.56 -32.49 -6.14
CA GLN A 488 8.46 -33.47 -6.07
C GLN A 488 7.10 -32.78 -5.98
N MET A 489 7.10 -31.48 -5.67
CA MET A 489 5.87 -30.72 -5.49
C MET A 489 5.35 -30.18 -6.83
N HIS A 490 4.04 -30.19 -6.97
CA HIS A 490 3.32 -29.75 -8.18
C HIS A 490 2.27 -28.72 -7.79
N PHE A 491 2.74 -27.53 -7.42
CA PHE A 491 1.87 -26.39 -7.16
C PHE A 491 1.43 -25.74 -8.46
N ARG A 492 0.24 -25.16 -8.48
CA ARG A 492 -0.17 -24.23 -9.53
C ARG A 492 0.57 -22.91 -9.39
N ARG A 493 0.65 -22.42 -8.16
CA ARG A 493 1.53 -21.32 -7.76
C ARG A 493 2.01 -21.52 -6.32
N SER A 494 3.25 -21.15 -6.02
CA SER A 494 3.78 -21.07 -4.66
C SER A 494 4.46 -19.73 -4.43
N GLU A 495 4.07 -19.02 -3.38
CA GLU A 495 4.65 -17.71 -3.04
C GLU A 495 5.98 -17.84 -2.29
N GLU A 496 6.05 -18.68 -1.30
CA GLU A 496 7.14 -18.60 -0.35
C GLU A 496 8.45 -19.27 -0.78
N ARG A 497 8.51 -20.07 -1.78
CA ARG A 497 9.73 -20.51 -2.49
C ARG A 497 9.37 -21.46 -3.63
N ARG A 498 9.53 -20.93 -4.77
CA ARG A 498 9.02 -21.46 -6.02
C ARG A 498 9.79 -22.65 -6.54
N VAL A 499 9.08 -23.70 -6.84
CA VAL A 499 9.44 -24.62 -7.93
C VAL A 499 8.14 -25.01 -8.63
N GLY A 500 7.72 -24.23 -9.61
CA GLY A 500 6.65 -24.64 -10.53
C GLY A 500 7.14 -25.68 -11.52
N LYS A 501 6.19 -26.33 -12.20
CA LYS A 501 6.47 -27.36 -13.21
C LYS A 501 7.31 -26.83 -14.37
N GLU A 502 7.15 -25.53 -14.69
CA GLU A 502 7.89 -24.79 -15.71
C GLU A 502 9.34 -24.52 -15.32
N CYS A 503 9.66 -24.41 -14.04
CA CYS A 503 11.05 -24.29 -13.57
C CYS A 503 11.86 -25.54 -13.89
N ARG A 504 11.23 -26.72 -13.97
CA ARG A 504 11.93 -27.98 -14.30
C ARG A 504 12.46 -27.98 -15.74
N SER A 505 11.72 -27.41 -16.68
CA SER A 505 12.07 -27.45 -18.10
C SER A 505 13.15 -26.44 -18.48
N ARG A 506 13.32 -25.38 -17.70
CA ARG A 506 14.31 -24.31 -17.98
C ARG A 506 15.61 -24.43 -17.19
N TRP A 507 15.63 -25.18 -16.10
CA TRP A 507 16.80 -25.32 -15.22
C TRP A 507 17.50 -26.66 -15.32
N SER A 508 17.03 -27.57 -16.17
CA SER A 508 17.74 -28.82 -16.47
C SER A 508 18.44 -28.68 -17.83
N PRO A 509 19.78 -28.55 -17.88
CA PRO A 509 20.53 -28.60 -19.14
C PRO A 509 20.57 -30.01 -19.75
N TYR A 510 19.80 -30.96 -19.21
CA TYR A 510 19.77 -32.37 -19.63
C TYR A 510 18.35 -32.87 -19.83
N HIS A 511 17.69 -32.32 -20.82
CA HIS A 511 16.55 -32.94 -21.52
C HIS A 511 16.60 -32.56 -22.98
#